data_9b5f5999dad6fe3ac82ad2ce632447e4
#
_entry.id   9b5f5999dad6fe3ac82ad2ce632447e4
#
_cell.length_a   1.000
_cell.length_b   1.000
_cell.length_c   1.000
_cell.angle_alpha   90.00
_cell.angle_beta   90.00
_cell.angle_gamma   90.00
#
_symmetry.space_group_name_H-M   'P 1'
#
loop_
_entity.id
_entity.type
_entity.pdbx_description
1 polymer ?
#
loop_
_entity_poly.entity_id
_entity_poly.type
_entity_poly.pdbx_seq_one_letter_code
_entity_poly.pdbx_strand_id
1 'polypeptide(L)'
;MTLPVRRAASFALLVGLAGPLAAADWNQWGGSPQRNNTPQATNLPVEWAPGEFDYDTGAWQSESSQNVAWVAPLGSQSYGNPVVAGGKVYVGSNNGKGWLKRYPPATDLGCLLAFDVKDGSFLWQDSSEKLPTGRVHDWPLQGICCAPMVEGDRLWYVTSRGEVKCLDTEGFRDGENDGPYSGEKVVADDEADVVWVLDMMKQLGVSQHNMCSCSVTGHGDWLFVITGNGVDEGHINLPNFSAPSFLCVDKRDGKLLWADGSPGANVLHGQWSSPAFAEIDGVPQAIFGGGDGWVYSFDARGEDGKAKLLWKFDCNPKVSKYSLGGRADRNHIIGTPVVYDGLVYIAVGEDPEHGEGVGHLWCIDPTKRGDVSSEIAVSLKDPNTPLPHRRNQAVIEEDGEVARPNPNSAAKWHYPGVDADGDGKLSFEETMHRTCGTVAIQDGLLFVADFSGLFHCLDLKTGKPHWTHDMLAASWGSPLIADGKVYIGDEDGDMTIFAVSPEMKILGEINMGNSVYSTPIAVGDTLYIANKSHLFAIKEGAKPLRK
;
A
#
# COMPACT_ATOMS: atom_id res chain seq x y z
N MET A 1 -45.60 -53.09 44.89
CA MET A 1 -44.69 -52.09 45.52
C MET A 1 -43.33 -52.19 44.81
N THR A 2 -43.12 -51.44 43.76
CA THR A 2 -41.90 -51.43 42.93
C THR A 2 -41.28 -50.03 42.98
N LEU A 3 -40.07 -49.96 43.52
CA LEU A 3 -39.27 -48.73 43.66
C LEU A 3 -38.59 -48.39 42.29
N PRO A 4 -38.49 -47.10 41.89
CA PRO A 4 -37.81 -46.74 40.68
C PRO A 4 -36.30 -46.58 40.91
N VAL A 5 -35.53 -47.18 39.99
CA VAL A 5 -34.07 -47.02 39.88
C VAL A 5 -33.75 -45.63 39.26
N ARG A 6 -33.05 -44.78 40.01
CA ARG A 6 -32.48 -43.51 39.49
C ARG A 6 -31.19 -43.83 38.73
N ARG A 7 -31.16 -43.51 37.43
CA ARG A 7 -29.94 -43.46 36.63
C ARG A 7 -29.22 -42.11 36.87
N ALA A 8 -28.02 -42.17 37.37
CA ALA A 8 -27.12 -41.03 37.43
C ALA A 8 -26.51 -40.80 36.04
N ALA A 9 -26.70 -39.62 35.45
CA ALA A 9 -26.02 -39.20 34.25
C ALA A 9 -24.69 -38.51 34.63
N SER A 10 -23.58 -39.14 34.25
CA SER A 10 -22.25 -38.53 34.38
C SER A 10 -22.04 -37.55 33.25
N PHE A 11 -21.94 -36.26 33.55
CA PHE A 11 -21.49 -35.25 32.64
C PHE A 11 -19.95 -35.29 32.59
N ALA A 12 -19.38 -35.76 31.48
CA ALA A 12 -17.96 -35.64 31.23
C ALA A 12 -17.69 -34.21 30.73
N LEU A 13 -16.97 -33.43 31.52
CA LEU A 13 -16.46 -32.10 31.14
C LEU A 13 -15.31 -32.31 30.14
N LEU A 14 -15.56 -32.10 28.85
CA LEU A 14 -14.51 -31.99 27.85
C LEU A 14 -13.81 -30.63 28.05
N VAL A 15 -12.66 -30.65 28.74
CA VAL A 15 -11.72 -29.54 28.73
C VAL A 15 -11.00 -29.59 27.37
N GLY A 16 -11.48 -28.81 26.41
CA GLY A 16 -10.74 -28.56 25.18
C GLY A 16 -9.43 -27.84 25.51
N LEU A 17 -8.30 -28.49 25.31
CA LEU A 17 -7.00 -27.86 25.27
C LEU A 17 -7.02 -26.94 24.03
N ALA A 18 -7.24 -25.63 24.22
CA ALA A 18 -6.92 -24.63 23.21
C ALA A 18 -5.39 -24.67 23.05
N GLY A 19 -4.91 -25.28 21.98
CA GLY A 19 -3.53 -25.11 21.54
C GLY A 19 -3.28 -23.62 21.26
N PRO A 20 -2.02 -23.16 21.31
CA PRO A 20 -1.72 -21.79 20.93
C PRO A 20 -2.28 -21.55 19.52
N LEU A 21 -3.17 -20.57 19.38
CA LEU A 21 -3.57 -20.06 18.06
C LEU A 21 -2.28 -19.63 17.35
N ALA A 22 -1.96 -20.27 16.23
CA ALA A 22 -0.91 -19.77 15.37
C ALA A 22 -1.26 -18.31 15.04
N ALA A 23 -0.28 -17.41 15.14
CA ALA A 23 -0.48 -16.02 14.74
C ALA A 23 -0.99 -16.00 13.30
N ALA A 24 -2.03 -15.21 13.04
CA ALA A 24 -2.57 -15.10 11.69
C ALA A 24 -1.52 -14.48 10.76
N ASP A 25 -1.35 -15.06 9.58
CA ASP A 25 -0.48 -14.51 8.54
C ASP A 25 -0.84 -13.04 8.22
N TRP A 26 0.15 -12.26 7.80
CA TRP A 26 -0.02 -10.90 7.25
C TRP A 26 0.23 -10.96 5.75
N ASN A 27 -0.73 -11.51 5.03
CA ASN A 27 -0.57 -12.11 3.70
C ASN A 27 -0.76 -11.14 2.52
N GLN A 28 -0.97 -9.86 2.78
CA GLN A 28 -1.09 -8.79 1.77
C GLN A 28 -0.86 -7.43 2.40
N TRP A 29 -0.72 -6.39 1.60
CA TRP A 29 -0.68 -5.01 2.06
C TRP A 29 -1.90 -4.67 2.94
N GLY A 30 -1.64 -4.15 4.15
CA GLY A 30 -2.69 -3.86 5.13
C GLY A 30 -3.36 -5.10 5.72
N GLY A 31 -2.82 -6.32 5.49
CA GLY A 31 -3.26 -7.60 6.06
C GLY A 31 -4.65 -8.09 5.64
N SER A 32 -5.42 -7.25 4.99
CA SER A 32 -6.78 -7.55 4.53
C SER A 32 -7.15 -6.73 3.31
N PRO A 33 -8.20 -7.11 2.56
CA PRO A 33 -8.67 -6.30 1.45
C PRO A 33 -9.14 -4.89 1.84
N GLN A 34 -9.49 -4.64 3.11
CA GLN A 34 -9.85 -3.32 3.66
C GLN A 34 -8.66 -2.40 3.88
N ARG A 35 -7.43 -2.93 3.87
CA ARG A 35 -6.15 -2.18 3.88
C ARG A 35 -5.78 -1.46 5.18
N ASN A 36 -6.43 -1.74 6.28
CA ASN A 36 -6.09 -1.13 7.57
C ASN A 36 -4.92 -1.90 8.24
N ASN A 37 -3.77 -1.27 8.39
CA ASN A 37 -2.53 -1.92 8.89
C ASN A 37 -2.54 -2.08 10.43
N THR A 38 -3.42 -2.97 10.92
CA THR A 38 -3.65 -3.21 12.35
C THR A 38 -3.63 -4.71 12.70
N PRO A 39 -2.46 -5.40 12.62
CA PRO A 39 -2.36 -6.81 12.94
C PRO A 39 -2.64 -7.10 14.42
N GLN A 40 -3.12 -8.31 14.69
CA GLN A 40 -3.28 -8.84 16.04
C GLN A 40 -1.93 -9.38 16.55
N ALA A 41 -1.02 -8.48 16.88
CA ALA A 41 0.31 -8.79 17.42
C ALA A 41 0.40 -8.36 18.89
N THR A 42 1.30 -8.96 19.65
CA THR A 42 1.47 -8.71 21.08
C THR A 42 2.94 -8.76 21.47
N ASN A 43 3.30 -8.12 22.56
CA ASN A 43 4.67 -8.11 23.10
C ASN A 43 5.71 -7.55 22.10
N LEU A 44 5.31 -6.55 21.33
CA LEU A 44 6.20 -5.89 20.38
C LEU A 44 7.15 -4.93 21.10
N PRO A 45 8.46 -4.92 20.75
CA PRO A 45 9.45 -4.08 21.42
C PRO A 45 9.27 -2.59 21.10
N VAL A 46 9.68 -1.75 22.04
CA VAL A 46 9.82 -0.28 21.88
C VAL A 46 11.29 0.14 21.88
N GLU A 47 12.20 -0.80 22.15
CA GLU A 47 13.65 -0.59 22.14
C GLU A 47 14.33 -1.78 21.45
N TRP A 48 15.22 -1.49 20.52
CA TRP A 48 16.11 -2.47 19.90
C TRP A 48 17.36 -1.78 19.38
N ALA A 49 18.39 -2.56 19.12
CA ALA A 49 19.58 -2.10 18.38
C ALA A 49 19.67 -2.92 17.09
N PRO A 50 19.62 -2.30 15.89
CA PRO A 50 19.73 -3.02 14.62
C PRO A 50 21.03 -3.79 14.46
N GLY A 51 22.08 -3.38 15.14
CA GLY A 51 23.43 -3.92 15.03
C GLY A 51 24.25 -3.20 13.96
N GLU A 52 25.54 -3.44 13.97
CA GLU A 52 26.49 -2.88 13.02
C GLU A 52 26.67 -3.81 11.81
N PHE A 53 27.20 -3.25 10.73
CA PHE A 53 27.56 -3.99 9.53
C PHE A 53 29.07 -3.82 9.28
N ASP A 54 29.72 -4.91 8.95
CA ASP A 54 31.13 -4.90 8.58
C ASP A 54 31.35 -4.02 7.35
N TYR A 55 32.27 -3.07 7.44
CA TYR A 55 32.50 -2.08 6.40
C TYR A 55 32.95 -2.68 5.06
N ASP A 56 33.79 -3.72 5.10
CA ASP A 56 34.39 -4.30 3.91
C ASP A 56 33.48 -5.33 3.24
N THR A 57 32.76 -6.11 4.05
CA THR A 57 31.94 -7.24 3.56
C THR A 57 30.44 -6.95 3.53
N GLY A 58 29.97 -5.93 4.26
CA GLY A 58 28.56 -5.65 4.49
C GLY A 58 27.86 -6.72 5.35
N ALA A 59 28.62 -7.58 6.02
CA ALA A 59 28.05 -8.63 6.86
C ALA A 59 27.52 -8.04 8.17
N TRP A 60 26.30 -8.46 8.56
CA TRP A 60 25.70 -8.06 9.82
C TRP A 60 26.46 -8.64 11.01
N GLN A 61 26.82 -7.77 11.98
CA GLN A 61 27.52 -8.12 13.22
C GLN A 61 26.50 -8.30 14.35
N SER A 62 25.99 -9.51 14.47
CA SER A 62 24.88 -9.84 15.38
C SER A 62 25.18 -9.54 16.86
N GLU A 63 26.45 -9.50 17.26
CA GLU A 63 26.89 -9.24 18.65
C GLU A 63 26.60 -7.80 19.08
N SER A 64 26.48 -6.87 18.15
CA SER A 64 26.15 -5.45 18.40
C SER A 64 24.64 -5.17 18.44
N SER A 65 23.81 -6.20 18.16
CA SER A 65 22.34 -6.06 18.10
C SER A 65 21.66 -6.40 19.42
N GLN A 66 20.44 -5.84 19.60
CA GLN A 66 19.55 -6.17 20.70
C GLN A 66 18.13 -6.33 20.18
N ASN A 67 17.41 -7.34 20.66
CA ASN A 67 16.02 -7.63 20.27
C ASN A 67 15.84 -7.90 18.74
N VAL A 68 16.90 -8.28 18.03
CA VAL A 68 16.88 -8.65 16.62
C VAL A 68 17.10 -10.15 16.49
N ALA A 69 16.13 -10.85 15.91
CA ALA A 69 16.21 -12.29 15.69
C ALA A 69 17.12 -12.64 14.52
N TRP A 70 16.95 -11.93 13.41
CA TRP A 70 17.77 -12.07 12.20
C TRP A 70 17.68 -10.83 11.30
N VAL A 71 18.65 -10.70 10.40
CA VAL A 71 18.71 -9.67 9.36
C VAL A 71 18.99 -10.35 8.02
N ALA A 72 18.21 -10.02 6.99
CA ALA A 72 18.40 -10.50 5.63
C ALA A 72 18.72 -9.32 4.69
N PRO A 73 19.82 -9.38 3.92
CA PRO A 73 20.13 -8.34 2.94
C PRO A 73 19.14 -8.38 1.77
N LEU A 74 18.68 -7.20 1.36
CA LEU A 74 17.81 -6.98 0.21
C LEU A 74 18.63 -6.50 -0.99
N GLY A 75 18.17 -5.48 -1.68
CA GLY A 75 18.90 -4.81 -2.76
C GLY A 75 19.66 -3.57 -2.29
N SER A 76 19.96 -2.68 -3.21
CA SER A 76 20.54 -1.37 -2.92
C SER A 76 19.47 -0.31 -2.64
N GLN A 77 18.22 -0.58 -3.06
CA GLN A 77 17.03 0.22 -2.76
C GLN A 77 15.83 -0.72 -2.61
N SER A 78 15.07 -0.55 -1.53
CA SER A 78 13.89 -1.35 -1.25
C SER A 78 12.75 -0.43 -0.78
N TYR A 79 11.67 -0.45 -1.53
CA TYR A 79 10.43 0.28 -1.25
C TYR A 79 9.27 -0.70 -0.98
N GLY A 80 9.49 -1.99 -1.29
CA GLY A 80 8.49 -3.03 -1.14
C GLY A 80 8.14 -3.26 0.32
N ASN A 81 6.84 -3.29 0.63
CA ASN A 81 6.37 -3.66 1.96
C ASN A 81 6.45 -5.18 2.13
N PRO A 82 7.01 -5.68 3.24
CA PRO A 82 7.05 -7.12 3.50
C PRO A 82 5.64 -7.68 3.74
N VAL A 83 5.43 -8.94 3.41
CA VAL A 83 4.29 -9.75 3.83
C VAL A 83 4.78 -11.07 4.39
N VAL A 84 4.02 -11.64 5.34
CA VAL A 84 4.34 -12.91 5.99
C VAL A 84 3.20 -13.88 5.78
N ALA A 85 3.47 -15.01 5.14
CA ALA A 85 2.49 -16.07 4.94
C ALA A 85 3.15 -17.43 4.77
N GLY A 86 2.53 -18.48 5.26
CA GLY A 86 2.99 -19.86 5.07
C GLY A 86 4.40 -20.13 5.60
N GLY A 87 4.85 -19.41 6.63
CA GLY A 87 6.20 -19.55 7.18
C GLY A 87 7.31 -18.86 6.37
N LYS A 88 6.94 -17.99 5.42
CA LYS A 88 7.87 -17.21 4.58
C LYS A 88 7.60 -15.71 4.70
N VAL A 89 8.65 -14.92 4.47
CA VAL A 89 8.56 -13.47 4.31
C VAL A 89 8.86 -13.14 2.86
N TYR A 90 7.96 -12.40 2.22
CA TYR A 90 8.13 -11.94 0.84
C TYR A 90 8.31 -10.43 0.83
N VAL A 91 9.27 -9.95 0.05
CA VAL A 91 9.54 -8.50 -0.07
C VAL A 91 10.07 -8.15 -1.45
N GLY A 92 9.56 -7.04 -1.99
CA GLY A 92 10.05 -6.47 -3.24
C GLY A 92 11.33 -5.66 -3.05
N SER A 93 12.26 -5.78 -3.99
CA SER A 93 13.55 -5.05 -4.00
C SER A 93 14.13 -5.01 -5.41
N ASN A 94 15.38 -4.53 -5.53
CA ASN A 94 16.22 -4.71 -6.72
C ASN A 94 17.28 -5.79 -6.51
N ASN A 95 18.11 -6.05 -7.54
CA ASN A 95 19.14 -7.11 -7.52
C ASN A 95 20.44 -6.71 -6.80
N GLY A 96 20.47 -5.63 -6.02
CA GLY A 96 21.73 -5.11 -5.45
C GLY A 96 22.49 -6.10 -4.56
N LYS A 97 21.84 -7.11 -3.96
CA LYS A 97 22.51 -8.20 -3.24
C LYS A 97 23.09 -9.27 -4.17
N GLY A 98 22.44 -9.55 -5.32
CA GLY A 98 22.87 -10.61 -6.24
C GLY A 98 22.72 -12.01 -5.64
N TRP A 99 21.53 -12.36 -5.18
CA TRP A 99 21.23 -13.67 -4.60
C TRP A 99 21.44 -14.80 -5.61
N LEU A 100 20.98 -14.60 -6.86
CA LEU A 100 21.15 -15.56 -7.93
C LEU A 100 22.49 -15.38 -8.60
N LYS A 101 23.33 -16.42 -8.62
CA LYS A 101 24.67 -16.38 -9.22
C LYS A 101 24.68 -15.96 -10.69
N ARG A 102 23.59 -16.23 -11.42
CA ARG A 102 23.43 -15.85 -12.83
C ARG A 102 23.26 -14.34 -13.05
N TYR A 103 22.92 -13.60 -12.00
CA TYR A 103 22.75 -12.15 -12.04
C TYR A 103 23.72 -11.46 -11.05
N PRO A 104 24.85 -10.95 -11.53
CA PRO A 104 25.73 -10.13 -10.69
C PRO A 104 24.99 -8.94 -10.06
N PRO A 105 25.40 -8.47 -8.87
CA PRO A 105 24.74 -7.34 -8.18
C PRO A 105 24.58 -6.06 -9.00
N ALA A 106 25.49 -5.82 -9.97
CA ALA A 106 25.43 -4.67 -10.87
C ALA A 106 24.35 -4.80 -11.97
N THR A 107 23.70 -5.96 -12.12
CA THR A 107 22.60 -6.15 -13.07
C THR A 107 21.33 -5.57 -12.46
N ASP A 108 20.78 -4.52 -13.06
CA ASP A 108 19.54 -3.90 -12.59
C ASP A 108 18.33 -4.78 -12.94
N LEU A 109 17.63 -5.24 -11.92
CA LEU A 109 16.44 -6.08 -12.02
C LEU A 109 15.41 -5.64 -10.98
N GLY A 110 14.11 -5.86 -11.28
CA GLY A 110 13.09 -5.96 -10.27
C GLY A 110 13.10 -7.37 -9.66
N CYS A 111 13.16 -7.47 -8.33
CA CYS A 111 13.22 -8.74 -7.63
C CYS A 111 12.11 -8.85 -6.59
N LEU A 112 11.35 -9.94 -6.63
CA LEU A 112 10.57 -10.40 -5.48
C LEU A 112 11.38 -11.49 -4.79
N LEU A 113 11.64 -11.29 -3.49
CA LEU A 113 12.49 -12.17 -2.66
C LEU A 113 11.64 -12.91 -1.64
N ALA A 114 11.93 -14.20 -1.44
CA ALA A 114 11.34 -15.01 -0.39
C ALA A 114 12.40 -15.45 0.62
N PHE A 115 12.08 -15.32 1.91
CA PHE A 115 12.94 -15.73 3.03
C PHE A 115 12.19 -16.63 3.99
N ASP A 116 12.89 -17.53 4.67
CA ASP A 116 12.32 -18.32 5.78
C ASP A 116 12.07 -17.40 6.98
N VAL A 117 10.86 -17.43 7.53
CA VAL A 117 10.45 -16.60 8.66
C VAL A 117 11.25 -16.88 9.94
N LYS A 118 11.83 -18.08 10.08
CA LYS A 118 12.52 -18.52 11.30
C LYS A 118 13.89 -17.88 11.46
N ASP A 119 14.64 -17.77 10.35
CA ASP A 119 16.05 -17.38 10.41
C ASP A 119 16.49 -16.39 9.33
N GLY A 120 15.54 -15.93 8.48
CA GLY A 120 15.84 -14.99 7.39
C GLY A 120 16.68 -15.59 6.27
N SER A 121 16.80 -16.94 6.18
CA SER A 121 17.51 -17.58 5.08
C SER A 121 16.79 -17.35 3.76
N PHE A 122 17.54 -17.00 2.72
CA PHE A 122 17.02 -16.82 1.37
C PHE A 122 16.48 -18.15 0.83
N LEU A 123 15.31 -18.11 0.23
CA LEU A 123 14.64 -19.27 -0.34
C LEU A 123 14.68 -19.22 -1.86
N TRP A 124 14.07 -18.22 -2.48
CA TRP A 124 14.01 -18.05 -3.93
C TRP A 124 13.78 -16.59 -4.32
N GLN A 125 14.01 -16.30 -5.60
CA GLN A 125 13.80 -14.98 -6.21
C GLN A 125 13.03 -15.11 -7.53
N ASP A 126 12.01 -14.25 -7.73
CA ASP A 126 11.53 -13.91 -9.08
C ASP A 126 12.26 -12.68 -9.60
N SER A 127 12.76 -12.79 -10.84
CA SER A 127 13.59 -11.76 -11.47
C SER A 127 12.91 -11.16 -12.69
N SER A 128 12.75 -9.85 -12.71
CA SER A 128 12.21 -9.09 -13.84
C SER A 128 13.30 -8.22 -14.46
N GLU A 129 13.71 -8.53 -15.70
CA GLU A 129 14.68 -7.73 -16.46
C GLU A 129 14.08 -6.34 -16.76
N LYS A 130 14.89 -5.28 -16.69
CA LYS A 130 14.45 -3.91 -16.99
C LYS A 130 13.96 -3.76 -18.43
N LEU A 131 12.95 -2.90 -18.60
CA LEU A 131 12.41 -2.60 -19.93
C LEU A 131 13.42 -1.82 -20.80
N PRO A 132 13.59 -2.20 -22.09
CA PRO A 132 14.53 -1.53 -22.97
C PRO A 132 14.11 -0.07 -23.31
N THR A 133 12.87 0.31 -22.97
CA THR A 133 12.34 1.67 -23.14
C THR A 133 12.89 2.68 -22.13
N GLY A 134 13.66 2.21 -21.14
CA GLY A 134 14.34 3.06 -20.18
C GLY A 134 13.44 3.56 -19.04
N ARG A 135 13.91 4.61 -18.36
CA ARG A 135 13.37 5.11 -17.11
C ARG A 135 11.90 5.53 -17.16
N VAL A 136 11.42 5.98 -18.32
CA VAL A 136 10.01 6.39 -18.46
C VAL A 136 9.02 5.28 -18.12
N HIS A 137 9.42 4.01 -18.35
CA HIS A 137 8.56 2.86 -18.06
C HIS A 137 9.08 1.96 -16.95
N ASP A 138 10.38 2.04 -16.61
CA ASP A 138 10.98 1.16 -15.60
C ASP A 138 12.19 1.84 -14.96
N TRP A 139 11.94 2.59 -13.89
CA TRP A 139 12.94 3.46 -13.27
C TRP A 139 14.17 2.66 -12.79
N PRO A 140 15.38 3.14 -13.08
CA PRO A 140 16.61 2.44 -12.73
C PRO A 140 16.76 2.20 -11.23
N LEU A 141 17.20 1.02 -10.84
CA LEU A 141 17.49 0.57 -9.49
C LEU A 141 16.31 0.56 -8.51
N GLN A 142 15.10 0.93 -8.93
CA GLN A 142 13.93 0.98 -8.03
C GLN A 142 13.42 -0.42 -7.67
N GLY A 143 13.43 -1.34 -8.61
CA GLY A 143 13.00 -2.72 -8.38
C GLY A 143 11.48 -2.87 -8.19
N ILE A 144 11.07 -3.88 -7.40
CA ILE A 144 9.67 -4.15 -7.06
C ILE A 144 9.28 -3.33 -5.84
N CYS A 145 8.31 -2.43 -5.99
CA CYS A 145 7.84 -1.53 -4.92
C CYS A 145 6.53 -1.99 -4.26
N CYS A 146 5.80 -2.95 -4.84
CA CYS A 146 4.55 -3.44 -4.29
C CYS A 146 4.75 -4.52 -3.22
N ALA A 147 3.73 -4.71 -2.39
CA ALA A 147 3.56 -5.91 -1.56
C ALA A 147 2.81 -6.98 -2.36
N PRO A 148 3.22 -8.25 -2.32
CA PRO A 148 2.44 -9.33 -2.90
C PRO A 148 1.20 -9.64 -2.06
N MET A 149 0.25 -10.37 -2.65
CA MET A 149 -0.86 -11.02 -1.96
C MET A 149 -0.64 -12.53 -2.00
N VAL A 150 -0.77 -13.22 -0.87
CA VAL A 150 -0.56 -14.66 -0.73
C VAL A 150 -1.85 -15.33 -0.25
N GLU A 151 -2.25 -16.43 -0.88
CA GLU A 151 -3.39 -17.24 -0.47
C GLU A 151 -3.13 -18.72 -0.79
N GLY A 152 -3.02 -19.54 0.24
CA GLY A 152 -2.64 -20.95 0.10
C GLY A 152 -1.25 -21.11 -0.47
N ASP A 153 -1.14 -21.82 -1.57
CA ASP A 153 0.08 -22.09 -2.32
C ASP A 153 0.35 -21.08 -3.46
N ARG A 154 -0.44 -20.02 -3.56
CA ARG A 154 -0.33 -19.01 -4.64
C ARG A 154 -0.01 -17.62 -4.10
N LEU A 155 0.76 -16.89 -4.91
CA LEU A 155 1.16 -15.52 -4.65
C LEU A 155 0.91 -14.68 -5.91
N TRP A 156 0.34 -13.48 -5.74
CA TRP A 156 0.10 -12.53 -6.83
C TRP A 156 0.78 -11.19 -6.53
N TYR A 157 1.42 -10.63 -7.54
CA TYR A 157 2.04 -9.30 -7.43
C TYR A 157 2.17 -8.64 -8.80
N VAL A 158 2.56 -7.36 -8.83
CA VAL A 158 2.83 -6.62 -10.06
C VAL A 158 4.33 -6.35 -10.17
N THR A 159 4.93 -6.68 -11.31
CA THR A 159 6.34 -6.36 -11.57
C THR A 159 6.51 -4.87 -11.89
N SER A 160 7.71 -4.32 -11.67
CA SER A 160 8.04 -2.94 -12.04
C SER A 160 7.79 -2.63 -13.52
N ARG A 161 7.85 -3.67 -14.38
CA ARG A 161 7.64 -3.58 -15.82
C ARG A 161 6.17 -3.75 -16.27
N GLY A 162 5.21 -3.77 -15.33
CA GLY A 162 3.78 -3.80 -15.65
C GLY A 162 3.23 -5.17 -16.01
N GLU A 163 3.76 -6.23 -15.41
CA GLU A 163 3.22 -7.58 -15.49
C GLU A 163 2.52 -7.94 -14.19
N VAL A 164 1.30 -8.46 -14.25
CA VAL A 164 0.68 -9.17 -13.13
C VAL A 164 1.12 -10.61 -13.20
N LYS A 165 1.73 -11.12 -12.14
CA LYS A 165 2.19 -12.51 -12.04
C LYS A 165 1.45 -13.26 -10.94
N CYS A 166 1.22 -14.54 -11.19
CA CYS A 166 0.91 -15.54 -10.18
C CYS A 166 2.11 -16.47 -10.07
N LEU A 167 2.59 -16.69 -8.85
CA LEU A 167 3.69 -17.60 -8.56
C LEU A 167 3.21 -18.70 -7.62
N ASP A 168 3.90 -19.85 -7.66
CA ASP A 168 3.88 -20.82 -6.56
C ASP A 168 4.70 -20.30 -5.38
N THR A 169 4.22 -20.51 -4.14
CA THR A 169 4.86 -20.01 -2.91
C THR A 169 6.12 -20.77 -2.54
N GLU A 170 6.30 -22.01 -3.00
CA GLU A 170 7.52 -22.80 -2.81
C GLU A 170 8.59 -22.51 -3.86
N GLY A 171 8.23 -21.88 -5.00
CA GLY A 171 9.09 -21.82 -6.17
C GLY A 171 9.38 -23.24 -6.67
N PHE A 172 10.52 -23.48 -7.30
CA PHE A 172 10.89 -24.83 -7.75
C PHE A 172 11.44 -25.74 -6.63
N ARG A 173 11.33 -25.37 -5.36
CA ARG A 173 11.88 -26.12 -4.21
C ARG A 173 11.12 -27.42 -3.93
N ASP A 174 9.87 -27.52 -4.31
CA ASP A 174 9.05 -28.74 -4.19
C ASP A 174 9.28 -29.73 -5.35
N GLY A 175 9.98 -29.30 -6.41
CA GLY A 175 10.30 -30.11 -7.58
C GLY A 175 9.17 -30.17 -8.62
N GLU A 176 8.13 -29.35 -8.46
CA GLU A 176 7.03 -29.21 -9.41
C GLU A 176 7.27 -27.97 -10.29
N ASN A 177 6.54 -27.86 -11.40
CA ASN A 177 6.47 -26.67 -12.27
C ASN A 177 5.00 -26.46 -12.59
N ASP A 178 4.42 -25.47 -11.95
CA ASP A 178 2.99 -25.27 -11.87
C ASP A 178 2.44 -24.39 -13.00
N GLY A 179 1.20 -24.68 -13.37
CA GLY A 179 0.42 -23.86 -14.29
C GLY A 179 0.81 -23.97 -15.76
N PRO A 180 0.22 -23.12 -16.61
CA PRO A 180 0.43 -23.16 -18.05
C PRO A 180 1.64 -22.35 -18.54
N TYR A 181 2.28 -21.57 -17.67
CA TYR A 181 3.44 -20.76 -18.06
C TYR A 181 4.65 -21.68 -18.33
N SER A 182 5.37 -21.40 -19.39
CA SER A 182 6.53 -22.21 -19.83
C SER A 182 7.66 -21.31 -20.31
N GLY A 183 7.74 -20.09 -19.76
CA GLY A 183 8.73 -19.09 -20.14
C GLY A 183 9.94 -19.03 -19.22
N GLU A 184 10.03 -19.89 -18.20
CA GLU A 184 11.14 -19.97 -17.28
C GLU A 184 12.42 -20.37 -18.00
N LYS A 185 13.46 -19.56 -17.85
CA LYS A 185 14.77 -19.83 -18.46
C LYS A 185 15.62 -20.80 -17.63
N VAL A 186 15.35 -20.87 -16.34
CA VAL A 186 16.07 -21.68 -15.37
C VAL A 186 15.07 -22.26 -14.38
N VAL A 187 15.19 -23.56 -14.13
CA VAL A 187 14.44 -24.31 -13.12
C VAL A 187 15.45 -24.74 -12.07
N ALA A 188 15.44 -24.11 -10.90
CA ALA A 188 16.37 -24.38 -9.80
C ALA A 188 15.71 -23.98 -8.47
N ASP A 189 16.15 -24.56 -7.37
CA ASP A 189 15.58 -24.38 -6.02
C ASP A 189 15.60 -22.92 -5.53
N ASP A 190 16.46 -22.06 -6.08
CA ASP A 190 16.57 -20.65 -5.75
C ASP A 190 15.82 -19.71 -6.70
N GLU A 191 15.03 -20.26 -7.64
CA GLU A 191 14.20 -19.53 -8.61
C GLU A 191 12.71 -19.68 -8.27
N ALA A 192 11.92 -18.65 -8.62
CA ALA A 192 10.47 -18.70 -8.51
C ALA A 192 9.86 -19.56 -9.61
N ASP A 193 8.76 -20.23 -9.30
CA ASP A 193 7.88 -20.91 -10.25
C ASP A 193 6.70 -20.01 -10.64
N VAL A 194 6.56 -19.74 -11.94
CA VAL A 194 5.55 -18.81 -12.48
C VAL A 194 4.36 -19.58 -13.01
N VAL A 195 3.20 -19.40 -12.39
CA VAL A 195 1.94 -20.07 -12.81
C VAL A 195 1.33 -19.40 -14.04
N TRP A 196 1.22 -18.07 -14.04
CA TRP A 196 0.74 -17.28 -15.17
C TRP A 196 1.22 -15.83 -15.13
N VAL A 197 1.17 -15.16 -16.29
CA VAL A 197 1.55 -13.75 -16.48
C VAL A 197 0.53 -13.02 -17.34
N LEU A 198 0.11 -11.82 -16.89
CA LEU A 198 -0.63 -10.85 -17.68
C LEU A 198 0.28 -9.61 -17.92
N ASP A 199 0.80 -9.46 -19.12
CA ASP A 199 1.60 -8.29 -19.53
C ASP A 199 0.65 -7.14 -19.93
N MET A 200 0.46 -6.17 -19.03
CA MET A 200 -0.49 -5.08 -19.22
C MET A 200 -0.07 -4.12 -20.32
N MET A 201 1.23 -3.87 -20.50
CA MET A 201 1.73 -3.02 -21.58
C MET A 201 1.47 -3.66 -22.93
N LYS A 202 1.80 -4.93 -23.10
CA LYS A 202 1.71 -5.63 -24.37
C LYS A 202 0.28 -6.03 -24.73
N GLN A 203 -0.51 -6.48 -23.74
CA GLN A 203 -1.84 -7.04 -23.98
C GLN A 203 -2.96 -5.99 -23.90
N LEU A 204 -2.78 -4.94 -23.07
CA LEU A 204 -3.80 -3.94 -22.81
C LEU A 204 -3.41 -2.54 -23.33
N GLY A 205 -2.21 -2.39 -23.88
CA GLY A 205 -1.73 -1.12 -24.43
C GLY A 205 -1.40 -0.07 -23.36
N VAL A 206 -1.19 -0.49 -22.12
CA VAL A 206 -0.79 0.40 -21.02
C VAL A 206 0.56 1.04 -21.35
N SER A 207 0.70 2.34 -21.10
CA SER A 207 1.96 3.06 -21.07
C SER A 207 2.19 3.51 -19.64
N GLN A 208 2.83 2.65 -18.83
CA GLN A 208 3.10 3.00 -17.44
C GLN A 208 4.11 4.16 -17.35
N HIS A 209 4.03 4.94 -16.27
CA HIS A 209 5.01 5.98 -15.98
C HIS A 209 5.92 5.53 -14.85
N ASN A 210 7.23 5.65 -15.03
CA ASN A 210 8.30 5.23 -14.13
C ASN A 210 8.29 3.73 -13.82
N MET A 211 7.19 3.18 -13.35
CA MET A 211 6.99 1.76 -13.04
C MET A 211 5.52 1.48 -12.70
N CYS A 212 5.16 0.21 -12.60
CA CYS A 212 3.97 -0.21 -11.90
C CYS A 212 4.33 -0.62 -10.45
N SER A 213 3.55 -0.16 -9.46
CA SER A 213 3.82 -0.39 -8.02
C SER A 213 2.58 -0.84 -7.25
N CYS A 214 1.54 -1.27 -7.94
CA CYS A 214 0.27 -1.66 -7.34
C CYS A 214 0.42 -2.91 -6.43
N SER A 215 0.11 -2.75 -5.14
CA SER A 215 -0.10 -3.88 -4.24
C SER A 215 -1.51 -4.42 -4.45
N VAL A 216 -1.60 -5.53 -5.17
CA VAL A 216 -2.89 -6.14 -5.54
C VAL A 216 -3.69 -6.58 -4.32
N THR A 217 -5.03 -6.67 -4.46
CA THR A 217 -5.92 -7.34 -3.51
C THR A 217 -6.93 -8.20 -4.23
N GLY A 218 -7.54 -9.13 -3.51
CA GLY A 218 -8.51 -10.05 -4.09
C GLY A 218 -9.59 -10.48 -3.12
N HIS A 219 -10.66 -11.01 -3.69
CA HIS A 219 -11.75 -11.65 -2.94
C HIS A 219 -12.38 -12.74 -3.80
N GLY A 220 -12.52 -13.96 -3.24
CA GLY A 220 -12.98 -15.10 -4.04
C GLY A 220 -12.02 -15.33 -5.22
N ASP A 221 -12.55 -15.33 -6.44
CA ASP A 221 -11.77 -15.50 -7.67
C ASP A 221 -11.30 -14.15 -8.28
N TRP A 222 -11.65 -13.03 -7.70
CA TRP A 222 -11.29 -11.70 -8.21
C TRP A 222 -9.93 -11.24 -7.71
N LEU A 223 -9.16 -10.62 -8.59
CA LEU A 223 -7.94 -9.88 -8.29
C LEU A 223 -8.06 -8.47 -8.86
N PHE A 224 -7.86 -7.45 -8.04
CA PHE A 224 -7.98 -6.05 -8.43
C PHE A 224 -6.59 -5.43 -8.60
N VAL A 225 -6.40 -4.70 -9.70
CA VAL A 225 -5.09 -4.17 -10.13
C VAL A 225 -5.23 -2.74 -10.65
N ILE A 226 -4.25 -1.90 -10.36
CA ILE A 226 -4.01 -0.60 -11.01
C ILE A 226 -2.85 -0.76 -11.98
N THR A 227 -2.98 -0.26 -13.20
CA THR A 227 -2.06 -0.58 -14.30
C THR A 227 -0.80 0.28 -14.36
N GLY A 228 -0.77 1.41 -13.66
CA GLY A 228 0.33 2.37 -13.76
C GLY A 228 0.29 3.26 -15.03
N ASN A 229 -0.77 3.18 -15.87
CA ASN A 229 -0.88 4.00 -17.08
C ASN A 229 -0.71 5.50 -16.74
N GLY A 230 0.20 6.21 -17.45
CA GLY A 230 0.56 7.57 -17.08
C GLY A 230 1.15 8.37 -18.23
N VAL A 231 1.83 9.45 -17.87
CA VAL A 231 2.41 10.42 -18.82
C VAL A 231 3.69 9.90 -19.49
N ASP A 232 4.11 10.61 -20.53
CA ASP A 232 5.40 10.42 -21.21
C ASP A 232 6.58 10.94 -20.34
N GLU A 233 7.81 10.73 -20.80
CA GLU A 233 9.02 11.19 -20.10
C GLU A 233 9.06 12.72 -19.92
N GLY A 234 8.38 13.47 -20.80
CA GLY A 234 8.25 14.92 -20.71
C GLY A 234 7.20 15.39 -19.72
N HIS A 235 6.45 14.49 -19.07
CA HIS A 235 5.36 14.74 -18.12
C HIS A 235 4.19 15.57 -18.73
N ILE A 236 4.07 15.60 -20.05
CA ILE A 236 3.09 16.43 -20.77
C ILE A 236 1.95 15.59 -21.34
N ASN A 237 2.31 14.57 -22.14
CA ASN A 237 1.33 13.80 -22.88
C ASN A 237 1.01 12.48 -22.19
N LEU A 238 -0.18 11.97 -22.46
CA LEU A 238 -0.59 10.61 -22.11
C LEU A 238 -0.49 9.77 -23.38
N PRO A 239 0.53 8.91 -23.54
CA PRO A 239 0.76 8.15 -24.77
C PRO A 239 -0.43 7.29 -25.17
N ASN A 240 -1.12 6.71 -24.18
CA ASN A 240 -2.35 5.97 -24.40
C ASN A 240 -3.40 6.27 -23.30
N PHE A 241 -4.12 7.38 -23.46
CA PHE A 241 -5.19 7.77 -22.53
C PHE A 241 -6.43 6.85 -22.60
N SER A 242 -6.54 5.99 -23.62
CA SER A 242 -7.63 5.01 -23.76
C SER A 242 -7.31 3.65 -23.12
N ALA A 243 -6.07 3.43 -22.70
CA ALA A 243 -5.70 2.21 -21.98
C ALA A 243 -6.40 2.16 -20.61
N PRO A 244 -6.73 0.96 -20.11
CA PRO A 244 -7.37 0.85 -18.82
C PRO A 244 -6.44 1.27 -17.68
N SER A 245 -7.03 1.88 -16.66
CA SER A 245 -6.38 2.23 -15.40
C SER A 245 -6.65 1.19 -14.33
N PHE A 246 -7.84 0.58 -14.32
CA PHE A 246 -8.32 -0.33 -13.29
C PHE A 246 -8.75 -1.66 -13.91
N LEU A 247 -8.35 -2.76 -13.28
CA LEU A 247 -8.64 -4.11 -13.76
C LEU A 247 -9.26 -4.95 -12.65
N CYS A 248 -10.16 -5.86 -13.06
CA CYS A 248 -10.49 -7.07 -12.32
C CYS A 248 -10.06 -8.28 -13.17
N VAL A 249 -9.24 -9.13 -12.58
CA VAL A 249 -8.64 -10.30 -13.21
C VAL A 249 -9.09 -11.54 -12.46
N ASP A 250 -9.31 -12.65 -13.17
CA ASP A 250 -9.48 -13.95 -12.52
C ASP A 250 -8.12 -14.40 -11.96
N LYS A 251 -8.02 -14.53 -10.64
CA LYS A 251 -6.75 -14.85 -9.98
C LYS A 251 -6.23 -16.25 -10.27
N ARG A 252 -7.07 -17.15 -10.82
CA ARG A 252 -6.72 -18.54 -11.13
C ARG A 252 -5.92 -18.67 -12.43
N ASP A 253 -6.21 -17.85 -13.43
CA ASP A 253 -5.63 -17.98 -14.78
C ASP A 253 -5.20 -16.65 -15.43
N GLY A 254 -5.31 -15.53 -14.72
CA GLY A 254 -4.92 -14.22 -15.21
C GLY A 254 -5.86 -13.60 -16.25
N LYS A 255 -7.04 -14.18 -16.45
CA LYS A 255 -8.00 -13.70 -17.45
C LYS A 255 -8.67 -12.40 -17.01
N LEU A 256 -8.70 -11.41 -17.90
CA LEU A 256 -9.39 -10.16 -17.67
C LEU A 256 -10.91 -10.39 -17.56
N LEU A 257 -11.50 -10.01 -16.43
CA LEU A 257 -12.95 -10.07 -16.18
C LEU A 257 -13.64 -8.76 -16.58
N TRP A 258 -13.06 -7.64 -16.17
CA TRP A 258 -13.47 -6.30 -16.62
C TRP A 258 -12.30 -5.31 -16.48
N ALA A 259 -12.39 -4.20 -17.22
CA ALA A 259 -11.43 -3.12 -17.19
C ALA A 259 -12.13 -1.77 -17.26
N ASP A 260 -11.53 -0.74 -16.69
CA ASP A 260 -12.02 0.64 -16.74
C ASP A 260 -10.88 1.64 -16.93
N GLY A 261 -11.15 2.66 -17.76
CA GLY A 261 -10.24 3.75 -18.06
C GLY A 261 -10.76 5.12 -17.63
N SER A 262 -11.59 5.20 -16.58
CA SER A 262 -12.25 6.45 -16.14
C SER A 262 -11.34 7.66 -15.93
N PRO A 263 -10.10 7.54 -15.37
CA PRO A 263 -9.16 8.66 -15.34
C PRO A 263 -8.81 9.18 -16.74
N GLY A 264 -8.60 8.28 -17.70
CA GLY A 264 -8.40 8.61 -19.12
C GLY A 264 -7.39 9.71 -19.36
N ALA A 265 -7.78 10.73 -20.12
CA ALA A 265 -6.96 11.89 -20.43
C ALA A 265 -6.70 12.83 -19.23
N ASN A 266 -7.27 12.55 -18.07
CA ASN A 266 -7.17 13.40 -16.88
C ASN A 266 -6.08 12.93 -15.88
N VAL A 267 -5.39 11.83 -16.14
CA VAL A 267 -4.23 11.42 -15.35
C VAL A 267 -3.20 12.55 -15.30
N LEU A 268 -2.82 12.96 -14.09
CA LEU A 268 -1.90 14.08 -13.87
C LEU A 268 -0.46 13.67 -14.14
N HIS A 269 -0.02 12.53 -13.58
CA HIS A 269 1.35 12.04 -13.69
C HIS A 269 1.36 10.52 -13.90
N GLY A 270 1.35 9.72 -12.80
CA GLY A 270 1.28 8.27 -12.83
C GLY A 270 0.09 7.74 -12.03
N GLN A 271 -0.03 6.42 -11.93
CA GLN A 271 -1.06 5.76 -11.15
C GLN A 271 -0.43 4.69 -10.27
N TRP A 272 -0.04 5.07 -9.06
CA TRP A 272 0.77 4.26 -8.14
C TRP A 272 0.03 3.84 -6.87
N SER A 273 -1.26 4.18 -6.74
CA SER A 273 -2.10 3.71 -5.65
C SER A 273 -2.36 2.19 -5.73
N SER A 274 -2.94 1.65 -4.68
CA SER A 274 -3.35 0.25 -4.62
C SER A 274 -4.85 0.15 -4.35
N PRO A 275 -5.54 -0.90 -4.83
CA PRO A 275 -6.97 -1.05 -4.61
C PRO A 275 -7.29 -1.53 -3.19
N ALA A 276 -8.51 -1.21 -2.75
CA ALA A 276 -9.16 -1.83 -1.60
C ALA A 276 -10.43 -2.56 -2.03
N PHE A 277 -10.91 -3.49 -1.20
CA PHE A 277 -12.17 -4.18 -1.41
C PHE A 277 -12.93 -4.31 -0.09
N ALA A 278 -14.24 -4.10 -0.14
CA ALA A 278 -15.15 -4.42 0.96
C ALA A 278 -16.56 -4.73 0.45
N GLU A 279 -17.29 -5.55 1.18
CA GLU A 279 -18.73 -5.66 1.01
C GLU A 279 -19.42 -4.62 1.89
N ILE A 280 -20.17 -3.71 1.27
CA ILE A 280 -20.82 -2.58 1.93
C ILE A 280 -22.32 -2.66 1.61
N ASP A 281 -23.15 -2.85 2.63
CA ASP A 281 -24.60 -3.06 2.50
C ASP A 281 -24.95 -4.15 1.46
N GLY A 282 -24.20 -5.27 1.45
CA GLY A 282 -24.38 -6.39 0.54
C GLY A 282 -23.94 -6.13 -0.90
N VAL A 283 -23.23 -5.02 -1.15
CA VAL A 283 -22.63 -4.71 -2.45
C VAL A 283 -21.11 -4.87 -2.37
N PRO A 284 -20.51 -5.81 -3.11
CA PRO A 284 -19.05 -5.94 -3.15
C PRO A 284 -18.45 -4.79 -3.97
N GLN A 285 -17.67 -3.95 -3.31
CA GLN A 285 -17.07 -2.75 -3.90
C GLN A 285 -15.56 -2.89 -4.03
N ALA A 286 -15.03 -2.74 -5.25
CA ALA A 286 -13.62 -2.54 -5.52
C ALA A 286 -13.35 -1.03 -5.62
N ILE A 287 -12.42 -0.51 -4.81
CA ILE A 287 -12.20 0.92 -4.61
C ILE A 287 -10.77 1.25 -5.03
N PHE A 288 -10.60 2.23 -5.92
CA PHE A 288 -9.33 2.59 -6.53
C PHE A 288 -9.03 4.09 -6.38
N GLY A 289 -7.78 4.41 -6.06
CA GLY A 289 -7.26 5.77 -6.15
C GLY A 289 -6.73 6.05 -7.56
N GLY A 290 -7.24 7.09 -8.21
CA GLY A 290 -6.87 7.45 -9.58
C GLY A 290 -5.70 8.43 -9.67
N GLY A 291 -4.94 8.33 -10.76
CA GLY A 291 -3.88 9.28 -11.12
C GLY A 291 -4.37 10.68 -11.48
N ASP A 292 -5.67 10.90 -11.48
CA ASP A 292 -6.36 12.18 -11.69
C ASP A 292 -6.85 12.81 -10.37
N GLY A 293 -6.54 12.19 -9.23
CA GLY A 293 -6.95 12.65 -7.91
C GLY A 293 -8.37 12.28 -7.50
N TRP A 294 -9.01 11.37 -8.23
CA TRP A 294 -10.34 10.87 -7.92
C TRP A 294 -10.27 9.46 -7.33
N VAL A 295 -11.16 9.18 -6.38
CA VAL A 295 -11.46 7.80 -5.95
C VAL A 295 -12.63 7.27 -6.78
N TYR A 296 -12.50 6.03 -7.24
CA TYR A 296 -13.51 5.32 -8.03
C TYR A 296 -13.89 4.02 -7.33
N SER A 297 -15.19 3.76 -7.24
CA SER A 297 -15.69 2.49 -6.73
C SER A 297 -16.55 1.78 -7.76
N PHE A 298 -16.27 0.52 -7.96
CA PHE A 298 -16.98 -0.35 -8.90
C PHE A 298 -17.63 -1.53 -8.17
N ASP A 299 -18.76 -2.01 -8.70
CA ASP A 299 -19.26 -3.32 -8.33
C ASP A 299 -18.21 -4.36 -8.75
N ALA A 300 -17.67 -5.11 -7.80
CA ALA A 300 -16.58 -6.05 -8.06
C ALA A 300 -16.93 -7.11 -9.09
N ARG A 301 -18.23 -7.45 -9.21
CA ARG A 301 -18.75 -8.43 -10.19
C ARG A 301 -18.68 -7.90 -11.63
N GLY A 302 -18.67 -6.59 -11.79
CA GLY A 302 -18.94 -5.97 -13.09
C GLY A 302 -20.37 -6.19 -13.55
N GLU A 303 -20.64 -5.90 -14.82
CA GLU A 303 -21.93 -6.14 -15.49
C GLU A 303 -21.66 -6.49 -16.97
N ASP A 304 -22.05 -7.69 -17.40
CA ASP A 304 -21.83 -8.18 -18.77
C ASP A 304 -20.37 -8.08 -19.25
N GLY A 305 -19.40 -8.40 -18.34
CA GLY A 305 -17.97 -8.34 -18.63
C GLY A 305 -17.39 -6.92 -18.70
N LYS A 306 -18.12 -5.93 -18.22
CA LYS A 306 -17.69 -4.51 -18.14
C LYS A 306 -17.65 -4.06 -16.70
N ALA A 307 -16.81 -3.06 -16.43
CA ALA A 307 -16.81 -2.37 -15.16
C ALA A 307 -18.14 -1.65 -14.91
N LYS A 308 -18.67 -1.76 -13.70
CA LYS A 308 -19.89 -1.07 -13.26
C LYS A 308 -19.55 -0.05 -12.19
N LEU A 309 -19.41 1.21 -12.60
CA LEU A 309 -19.13 2.31 -11.68
C LEU A 309 -20.32 2.50 -10.71
N LEU A 310 -20.02 2.52 -9.42
CA LEU A 310 -20.98 2.79 -8.35
C LEU A 310 -20.94 4.26 -7.95
N TRP A 311 -19.76 4.76 -7.63
CA TRP A 311 -19.54 6.15 -7.26
C TRP A 311 -18.11 6.59 -7.58
N LYS A 312 -17.93 7.91 -7.63
CA LYS A 312 -16.61 8.55 -7.74
C LYS A 312 -16.57 9.82 -6.90
N PHE A 313 -15.37 10.17 -6.43
CA PHE A 313 -15.14 11.31 -5.54
C PHE A 313 -13.85 12.04 -5.91
N ASP A 314 -13.92 13.34 -6.22
CA ASP A 314 -12.74 14.20 -6.41
C ASP A 314 -12.17 14.58 -5.04
N CYS A 315 -10.97 14.13 -4.75
CA CYS A 315 -10.29 14.41 -3.49
C CYS A 315 -9.62 15.79 -3.46
N ASN A 316 -9.59 16.48 -4.58
CA ASN A 316 -9.06 17.83 -4.68
C ASN A 316 -10.20 18.86 -4.65
N PRO A 317 -10.02 20.02 -4.00
CA PRO A 317 -10.92 21.16 -4.17
C PRO A 317 -11.10 21.53 -5.64
N LYS A 318 -12.31 21.95 -6.06
CA LYS A 318 -12.57 22.29 -7.47
C LYS A 318 -11.81 23.51 -7.96
N VAL A 319 -11.35 24.36 -7.04
CA VAL A 319 -10.51 25.53 -7.35
C VAL A 319 -9.02 25.20 -7.51
N SER A 320 -8.61 23.98 -7.11
CA SER A 320 -7.21 23.53 -7.21
C SER A 320 -6.73 23.45 -8.65
N LYS A 321 -5.43 23.67 -8.85
CA LYS A 321 -4.78 23.66 -10.17
C LYS A 321 -3.58 22.74 -10.17
N TYR A 322 -3.42 21.99 -11.24
CA TYR A 322 -2.20 21.22 -11.50
C TYR A 322 -1.24 22.01 -12.36
N SER A 323 0.01 22.06 -11.96
CA SER A 323 1.11 22.56 -12.77
C SER A 323 2.35 21.71 -12.55
N LEU A 324 3.15 21.52 -13.58
CA LEU A 324 4.40 20.78 -13.47
C LEU A 324 5.35 21.49 -12.49
N GLY A 325 6.04 20.73 -11.63
CA GLY A 325 7.13 21.25 -10.81
C GLY A 325 6.72 21.91 -9.49
N GLY A 326 5.89 21.29 -8.69
CA GLY A 326 5.82 21.51 -7.24
C GLY A 326 4.96 22.67 -6.73
N ARG A 327 4.41 23.53 -7.58
CA ARG A 327 3.56 24.66 -7.19
C ARG A 327 2.06 24.37 -7.35
N ALA A 328 1.73 23.17 -7.76
CA ALA A 328 0.37 22.72 -7.90
C ALA A 328 -0.26 22.47 -6.52
N ASP A 329 -1.57 22.62 -6.42
CA ASP A 329 -2.40 22.26 -5.27
C ASP A 329 -3.46 21.21 -5.65
N ARG A 330 -3.43 20.69 -6.91
CA ARG A 330 -4.20 19.56 -7.38
C ARG A 330 -3.29 18.35 -7.52
N ASN A 331 -3.62 17.28 -6.82
CA ASN A 331 -2.78 16.11 -6.61
C ASN A 331 -3.42 14.85 -7.20
N HIS A 332 -2.61 13.87 -7.60
CA HIS A 332 -3.05 12.50 -7.82
C HIS A 332 -3.09 11.69 -6.49
N ILE A 333 -3.46 10.42 -6.54
CA ILE A 333 -3.53 9.57 -5.35
C ILE A 333 -2.44 8.50 -5.43
N ILE A 334 -1.56 8.45 -4.41
CA ILE A 334 -0.58 7.37 -4.21
C ILE A 334 -1.03 6.48 -3.05
N GLY A 335 -1.48 7.06 -1.93
CA GLY A 335 -1.99 6.33 -0.79
C GLY A 335 -3.10 5.35 -1.17
N THR A 336 -3.24 4.28 -0.40
CA THR A 336 -4.28 3.26 -0.62
C THR A 336 -5.57 3.66 0.10
N PRO A 337 -6.76 3.54 -0.51
CA PRO A 337 -8.02 3.68 0.22
C PRO A 337 -8.13 2.67 1.35
N VAL A 338 -8.53 3.10 2.54
CA VAL A 338 -8.81 2.21 3.68
C VAL A 338 -10.30 2.16 3.94
N VAL A 339 -10.84 0.96 4.08
CA VAL A 339 -12.24 0.77 4.49
C VAL A 339 -12.29 0.38 5.96
N TYR A 340 -12.93 1.21 6.76
CA TYR A 340 -13.08 0.97 8.19
C TYR A 340 -14.45 1.42 8.68
N ASP A 341 -15.14 0.57 9.43
CA ASP A 341 -16.50 0.81 9.96
C ASP A 341 -17.50 1.32 8.90
N GLY A 342 -17.44 0.70 7.68
CA GLY A 342 -18.34 1.01 6.57
C GLY A 342 -18.05 2.35 5.86
N LEU A 343 -16.98 3.05 6.20
CA LEU A 343 -16.54 4.28 5.57
C LEU A 343 -15.21 4.11 4.86
N VAL A 344 -14.91 5.00 3.90
CA VAL A 344 -13.65 5.02 3.15
C VAL A 344 -12.83 6.22 3.59
N TYR A 345 -11.57 5.97 3.90
CA TYR A 345 -10.58 6.98 4.29
C TYR A 345 -9.47 7.02 3.25
N ILE A 346 -9.11 8.21 2.79
CA ILE A 346 -8.09 8.41 1.78
C ILE A 346 -7.36 9.73 1.97
N ALA A 347 -6.03 9.66 2.00
CA ALA A 347 -5.16 10.81 1.95
C ALA A 347 -4.66 11.02 0.52
N VAL A 348 -4.54 12.27 0.11
CA VAL A 348 -4.18 12.68 -1.25
C VAL A 348 -2.81 13.31 -1.24
N GLY A 349 -1.98 12.93 -2.20
CA GLY A 349 -0.66 13.49 -2.34
C GLY A 349 -0.02 13.13 -3.66
N GLU A 350 1.10 13.73 -3.93
CA GLU A 350 1.91 13.48 -5.10
C GLU A 350 3.23 12.80 -4.72
N ASP A 351 3.97 12.39 -5.74
CA ASP A 351 5.30 11.85 -5.57
C ASP A 351 6.30 12.93 -5.14
N PRO A 352 7.48 12.52 -4.63
CA PRO A 352 8.49 13.43 -4.12
C PRO A 352 9.01 14.47 -5.11
N GLU A 353 8.92 14.22 -6.42
CA GLU A 353 9.36 15.16 -7.46
C GLU A 353 8.55 16.46 -7.44
N HIS A 354 7.33 16.42 -6.88
CA HIS A 354 6.45 17.58 -6.75
C HIS A 354 6.59 18.30 -5.40
N GLY A 355 7.39 17.77 -4.48
CA GLY A 355 7.71 18.40 -3.19
C GLY A 355 6.56 18.42 -2.17
N GLU A 356 6.69 19.29 -1.18
CA GLU A 356 5.82 19.44 -0.02
C GLU A 356 4.63 20.35 -0.34
N GLY A 357 3.63 19.89 -1.04
CA GLY A 357 2.44 20.69 -1.35
C GLY A 357 1.28 20.39 -0.42
N VAL A 358 0.20 21.17 -0.53
CA VAL A 358 -1.03 20.93 0.22
C VAL A 358 -1.62 19.59 -0.16
N GLY A 359 -1.89 18.77 0.85
CA GLY A 359 -2.60 17.52 0.76
C GLY A 359 -4.00 17.61 1.37
N HIS A 360 -4.74 16.53 1.27
CA HIS A 360 -6.11 16.44 1.80
C HIS A 360 -6.36 15.04 2.32
N LEU A 361 -7.04 14.93 3.47
CA LEU A 361 -7.51 13.66 3.99
C LEU A 361 -9.04 13.69 4.09
N TRP A 362 -9.68 12.65 3.56
CA TRP A 362 -11.13 12.54 3.44
C TRP A 362 -11.68 11.30 4.16
N CYS A 363 -12.87 11.46 4.73
CA CYS A 363 -13.77 10.38 5.12
C CYS A 363 -15.00 10.43 4.23
N ILE A 364 -15.29 9.30 3.53
CA ILE A 364 -16.29 9.22 2.47
C ILE A 364 -17.31 8.12 2.80
N ASP A 365 -18.59 8.39 2.57
CA ASP A 365 -19.69 7.42 2.68
C ASP A 365 -19.88 6.66 1.36
N PRO A 366 -19.47 5.39 1.27
CA PRO A 366 -19.51 4.61 0.04
C PRO A 366 -20.90 4.06 -0.32
N THR A 367 -21.93 4.39 0.46
CA THR A 367 -23.30 3.94 0.19
C THR A 367 -24.00 4.81 -0.86
N LYS A 368 -23.51 6.04 -1.10
CA LYS A 368 -24.03 6.94 -2.14
C LYS A 368 -23.59 6.51 -3.54
N ARG A 369 -24.21 7.05 -4.57
CA ARG A 369 -23.98 6.66 -5.97
C ARG A 369 -23.79 7.88 -6.88
N GLY A 370 -23.04 7.67 -7.98
CA GLY A 370 -22.71 8.69 -8.98
C GLY A 370 -21.52 9.56 -8.60
N ASP A 371 -21.50 10.84 -9.00
CA ASP A 371 -20.51 11.81 -8.52
C ASP A 371 -20.92 12.28 -7.12
N VAL A 372 -20.15 11.85 -6.15
CA VAL A 372 -20.39 12.11 -4.73
C VAL A 372 -19.32 13.03 -4.12
N SER A 373 -18.55 13.74 -4.95
CA SER A 373 -17.54 14.72 -4.52
C SER A 373 -18.14 15.75 -3.56
N SER A 374 -17.30 16.39 -2.75
CA SER A 374 -17.75 17.45 -1.83
C SER A 374 -18.31 18.67 -2.57
N GLU A 375 -17.77 18.97 -3.75
CA GLU A 375 -18.10 20.09 -4.60
C GLU A 375 -18.34 19.64 -6.05
N ILE A 376 -19.08 20.46 -6.80
CA ILE A 376 -19.21 20.37 -8.26
C ILE A 376 -18.75 21.67 -8.91
N ALA A 377 -18.12 21.57 -10.08
CA ALA A 377 -17.82 22.72 -10.94
C ALA A 377 -19.03 22.99 -11.84
N VAL A 378 -19.48 24.24 -11.91
CA VAL A 378 -20.60 24.66 -12.77
C VAL A 378 -20.28 25.98 -13.46
N SER A 379 -20.95 26.24 -14.59
CA SER A 379 -20.92 27.58 -15.22
C SER A 379 -21.96 28.49 -14.56
N LEU A 380 -21.64 29.77 -14.35
CA LEU A 380 -22.60 30.77 -13.91
C LEU A 380 -23.77 30.95 -14.90
N LYS A 381 -23.55 30.58 -16.19
CA LYS A 381 -24.60 30.62 -17.24
C LYS A 381 -25.56 29.43 -17.16
N ASP A 382 -25.06 28.28 -16.65
CA ASP A 382 -25.85 27.07 -16.42
C ASP A 382 -25.46 26.44 -15.08
N PRO A 383 -25.97 26.93 -13.97
CA PRO A 383 -25.57 26.52 -12.63
C PRO A 383 -26.11 25.15 -12.21
N ASN A 384 -26.95 24.52 -13.02
CA ASN A 384 -27.55 23.22 -12.71
C ASN A 384 -26.87 22.05 -13.40
N THR A 385 -26.01 22.31 -14.38
CA THR A 385 -25.29 21.27 -15.13
C THR A 385 -23.83 21.25 -14.68
N PRO A 386 -23.36 20.15 -14.04
CA PRO A 386 -21.95 19.98 -13.72
C PRO A 386 -21.06 20.00 -14.96
N LEU A 387 -19.94 20.70 -14.87
CA LEU A 387 -18.93 20.70 -15.91
C LEU A 387 -18.23 19.33 -16.00
N PRO A 388 -17.75 18.94 -17.19
CA PRO A 388 -17.00 17.71 -17.36
C PRO A 388 -15.69 17.76 -16.57
N HIS A 389 -15.21 16.56 -16.17
CA HIS A 389 -13.89 16.41 -15.55
C HIS A 389 -12.79 16.88 -16.50
N ARG A 390 -11.88 17.71 -16.01
CA ARG A 390 -10.71 18.24 -16.74
C ARG A 390 -9.44 18.00 -15.94
N ARG A 391 -8.34 17.74 -16.65
CA ARG A 391 -7.04 17.33 -16.09
C ARG A 391 -6.47 18.36 -15.10
N ASN A 392 -6.21 19.58 -15.59
CA ASN A 392 -5.37 20.52 -14.85
C ASN A 392 -6.13 21.39 -13.87
N GLN A 393 -7.40 21.64 -14.12
CA GLN A 393 -8.27 22.46 -13.26
C GLN A 393 -9.74 22.18 -13.55
N ALA A 394 -10.55 22.08 -12.51
CA ALA A 394 -11.99 21.84 -12.67
C ALA A 394 -12.77 23.12 -12.97
N VAL A 395 -12.29 24.28 -12.50
CA VAL A 395 -12.91 25.60 -12.62
C VAL A 395 -11.98 26.57 -13.33
N ILE A 396 -12.47 27.29 -14.34
CA ILE A 396 -11.80 28.42 -15.02
C ILE A 396 -12.63 29.68 -14.70
N GLU A 397 -12.20 30.46 -13.72
CA GLU A 397 -12.95 31.63 -13.23
C GLU A 397 -13.16 32.69 -14.30
N GLU A 398 -12.17 32.85 -15.21
CA GLU A 398 -12.24 33.79 -16.34
C GLU A 398 -13.35 33.44 -17.33
N ASP A 399 -13.76 32.16 -17.40
CA ASP A 399 -14.89 31.69 -18.22
C ASP A 399 -16.25 31.78 -17.49
N GLY A 400 -16.25 32.31 -16.28
CA GLY A 400 -17.42 32.40 -15.43
C GLY A 400 -17.83 31.06 -14.84
N GLU A 401 -16.87 30.22 -14.49
CA GLU A 401 -17.07 28.96 -13.81
C GLU A 401 -16.82 29.09 -12.30
N VAL A 402 -17.52 28.31 -11.50
CA VAL A 402 -17.42 28.36 -10.03
C VAL A 402 -17.57 26.96 -9.42
N ALA A 403 -16.91 26.77 -8.28
CA ALA A 403 -17.16 25.63 -7.41
C ALA A 403 -18.43 25.87 -6.58
N ARG A 404 -19.23 24.83 -6.36
CA ARG A 404 -20.40 24.84 -5.49
C ARG A 404 -20.47 23.56 -4.67
N PRO A 405 -21.04 23.60 -3.45
CA PRO A 405 -21.31 22.40 -2.70
C PRO A 405 -22.14 21.39 -3.52
N ASN A 406 -21.74 20.12 -3.50
CA ASN A 406 -22.48 19.06 -4.17
C ASN A 406 -23.65 18.59 -3.28
N PRO A 407 -24.91 18.72 -3.68
CA PRO A 407 -26.04 18.24 -2.88
C PRO A 407 -26.03 16.71 -2.69
N ASN A 408 -25.30 15.97 -3.55
CA ASN A 408 -25.10 14.53 -3.45
C ASN A 408 -23.78 14.16 -2.74
N SER A 409 -23.12 15.11 -2.06
CA SER A 409 -21.81 14.85 -1.43
C SER A 409 -21.84 13.68 -0.44
N ALA A 410 -20.84 12.81 -0.55
CA ALA A 410 -20.57 11.70 0.38
C ALA A 410 -19.53 12.05 1.45
N ALA A 411 -18.96 13.26 1.43
CA ALA A 411 -17.99 13.66 2.42
C ALA A 411 -18.60 13.68 3.82
N LYS A 412 -18.01 12.94 4.75
CA LYS A 412 -18.38 12.99 6.19
C LYS A 412 -17.58 14.09 6.88
N TRP A 413 -16.28 14.16 6.56
CA TRP A 413 -15.37 15.22 6.99
C TRP A 413 -14.16 15.31 6.04
N HIS A 414 -13.46 16.44 6.13
CA HIS A 414 -12.28 16.78 5.37
C HIS A 414 -11.23 17.39 6.31
N TYR A 415 -9.99 16.96 6.19
CA TYR A 415 -8.87 17.50 6.93
C TYR A 415 -7.80 18.05 5.96
N PRO A 416 -7.74 19.37 5.76
CA PRO A 416 -6.70 20.06 4.99
C PRO A 416 -5.56 20.59 5.90
N GLY A 417 -5.68 20.36 7.22
CA GLY A 417 -4.97 21.02 8.28
C GLY A 417 -5.91 21.75 9.24
N VAL A 418 -5.37 22.41 10.25
CA VAL A 418 -6.14 23.17 11.23
C VAL A 418 -5.41 24.44 11.64
N ASP A 419 -6.08 25.58 11.58
CA ASP A 419 -5.64 26.86 12.14
C ASP A 419 -5.71 26.76 13.68
N ALA A 420 -4.60 26.40 14.31
CA ALA A 420 -4.53 26.12 15.74
C ALA A 420 -4.34 27.42 16.57
N ASP A 421 -3.70 28.43 16.00
CA ASP A 421 -3.45 29.72 16.66
C ASP A 421 -4.56 30.77 16.42
N GLY A 422 -5.48 30.49 15.45
CA GLY A 422 -6.64 31.32 15.15
C GLY A 422 -6.32 32.60 14.37
N ASP A 423 -5.21 32.63 13.64
CA ASP A 423 -4.78 33.80 12.86
C ASP A 423 -5.49 33.91 11.48
N GLY A 424 -6.26 32.88 11.12
CA GLY A 424 -7.04 32.81 9.87
C GLY A 424 -6.23 32.28 8.70
N LYS A 425 -5.07 31.69 8.93
CA LYS A 425 -4.21 31.05 7.92
C LYS A 425 -3.76 29.68 8.42
N LEU A 426 -3.28 28.84 7.53
CA LEU A 426 -2.57 27.63 7.90
C LEU A 426 -1.07 27.88 7.73
N SER A 427 -0.32 27.79 8.83
CA SER A 427 1.14 27.70 8.78
C SER A 427 1.59 26.38 8.19
N PHE A 428 2.89 26.19 7.99
CA PHE A 428 3.44 24.92 7.52
C PHE A 428 3.05 23.77 8.49
N GLU A 429 3.24 23.96 9.78
CA GLU A 429 2.98 22.95 10.81
C GLU A 429 1.48 22.67 11.03
N GLU A 430 0.61 23.53 10.53
CA GLU A 430 -0.85 23.41 10.63
C GLU A 430 -1.49 22.82 9.39
N THR A 431 -0.71 22.70 8.30
CA THR A 431 -1.19 22.19 7.02
C THR A 431 -1.07 20.67 6.96
N MET A 432 -2.09 19.98 6.41
CA MET A 432 -1.91 18.62 5.91
C MET A 432 -1.19 18.70 4.57
N HIS A 433 -0.02 18.10 4.47
CA HIS A 433 0.75 18.07 3.23
C HIS A 433 0.46 16.83 2.39
N ARG A 434 1.02 16.80 1.20
CA ARG A 434 1.00 15.63 0.30
C ARG A 434 1.50 14.38 1.02
N THR A 435 0.91 13.24 0.71
CA THR A 435 1.31 11.97 1.31
C THR A 435 1.39 10.85 0.28
N CYS A 436 2.41 10.01 0.41
CA CYS A 436 2.47 8.69 -0.22
C CYS A 436 1.89 7.60 0.69
N GLY A 437 1.76 7.90 1.98
CA GLY A 437 1.32 6.99 3.02
C GLY A 437 -0.19 6.71 2.99
N THR A 438 -0.55 5.64 3.65
CA THR A 438 -1.93 5.17 3.87
C THR A 438 -2.27 5.36 5.34
N VAL A 439 -3.51 5.67 5.67
CA VAL A 439 -3.96 5.82 7.05
C VAL A 439 -3.97 4.47 7.79
N ALA A 440 -3.78 4.49 9.11
CA ALA A 440 -4.07 3.37 10.00
C ALA A 440 -5.05 3.82 11.10
N ILE A 441 -6.03 2.95 11.42
CA ILE A 441 -7.18 3.31 12.26
C ILE A 441 -7.38 2.27 13.36
N GLN A 442 -7.42 2.72 14.60
CA GLN A 442 -7.77 1.88 15.75
C GLN A 442 -8.36 2.73 16.90
N ASP A 443 -9.30 2.18 17.64
CA ASP A 443 -9.86 2.74 18.89
C ASP A 443 -10.38 4.19 18.77
N GLY A 444 -10.94 4.53 17.59
CA GLY A 444 -11.49 5.86 17.32
C GLY A 444 -10.43 6.91 16.96
N LEU A 445 -9.20 6.50 16.76
CA LEU A 445 -8.07 7.33 16.32
C LEU A 445 -7.65 6.94 14.91
N LEU A 446 -7.26 7.93 14.12
CA LEU A 446 -6.69 7.78 12.80
C LEU A 446 -5.29 8.38 12.80
N PHE A 447 -4.32 7.65 12.27
CA PHE A 447 -2.93 8.07 12.16
C PHE A 447 -2.51 8.11 10.69
N VAL A 448 -1.75 9.15 10.31
CA VAL A 448 -1.19 9.32 8.97
C VAL A 448 0.07 10.18 9.03
N ALA A 449 1.09 9.82 8.25
CA ALA A 449 2.25 10.66 7.99
C ALA A 449 2.08 11.36 6.65
N ASP A 450 2.51 12.60 6.57
CA ASP A 450 2.65 13.30 5.30
C ASP A 450 4.12 13.36 4.83
N PHE A 451 4.30 13.85 3.61
CA PHE A 451 5.61 13.83 2.96
C PHE A 451 6.54 14.97 3.44
N SER A 452 6.03 15.94 4.20
CA SER A 452 6.85 16.98 4.83
C SER A 452 7.43 16.55 6.18
N GLY A 453 7.09 15.35 6.65
CA GLY A 453 7.55 14.80 7.94
C GLY A 453 6.57 15.03 9.08
N LEU A 454 5.39 15.58 8.84
CA LEU A 454 4.39 15.72 9.89
C LEU A 454 3.59 14.43 10.06
N PHE A 455 3.50 13.97 11.31
CA PHE A 455 2.71 12.81 11.70
C PHE A 455 1.48 13.25 12.50
N HIS A 456 0.30 12.90 11.99
CA HIS A 456 -0.98 13.38 12.51
C HIS A 456 -1.74 12.27 13.22
N CYS A 457 -2.34 12.60 14.39
CA CYS A 457 -3.33 11.80 15.08
C CYS A 457 -4.66 12.54 15.11
N LEU A 458 -5.69 11.95 14.50
CA LEU A 458 -7.01 12.57 14.36
C LEU A 458 -8.08 11.79 15.10
N ASP A 459 -9.11 12.50 15.56
CA ASP A 459 -10.39 11.91 15.98
C ASP A 459 -11.11 11.32 14.74
N LEU A 460 -11.35 10.04 14.75
CA LEU A 460 -11.93 9.32 13.61
C LEU A 460 -13.29 9.82 13.16
N LYS A 461 -14.13 10.29 14.10
CA LYS A 461 -15.50 10.71 13.80
C LYS A 461 -15.57 12.11 13.19
N THR A 462 -14.66 12.98 13.60
CA THR A 462 -14.73 14.41 13.26
C THR A 462 -13.63 14.85 12.30
N GLY A 463 -12.55 14.06 12.15
CA GLY A 463 -11.36 14.45 11.40
C GLY A 463 -10.55 15.56 12.06
N LYS A 464 -10.83 15.92 13.32
CA LYS A 464 -10.08 16.95 14.03
C LYS A 464 -8.78 16.36 14.59
N PRO A 465 -7.65 17.08 14.50
CA PRO A 465 -6.41 16.61 15.08
C PRO A 465 -6.47 16.63 16.60
N HIS A 466 -5.96 15.56 17.21
CA HIS A 466 -5.60 15.53 18.62
C HIS A 466 -4.21 16.12 18.81
N TRP A 467 -3.29 15.76 17.92
CA TRP A 467 -1.93 16.26 17.89
C TRP A 467 -1.27 16.04 16.51
N THR A 468 -0.24 16.81 16.25
CA THR A 468 0.68 16.68 15.14
C THR A 468 2.10 16.65 15.70
N HIS A 469 2.96 15.81 15.14
CA HIS A 469 4.37 15.69 15.52
C HIS A 469 5.26 15.84 14.28
N ASP A 470 6.29 16.67 14.38
CA ASP A 470 7.29 16.84 13.34
C ASP A 470 8.40 15.78 13.53
N MET A 471 8.49 14.84 12.60
CA MET A 471 9.50 13.79 12.56
C MET A 471 10.84 14.28 11.97
N LEU A 472 10.90 15.53 11.49
CA LEU A 472 12.07 16.19 10.90
C LEU A 472 12.55 15.57 9.56
N ALA A 473 11.94 14.51 9.09
CA ALA A 473 12.25 13.83 7.84
C ALA A 473 10.99 13.30 7.15
N ALA A 474 10.98 13.21 5.82
CA ALA A 474 9.85 12.75 5.04
C ALA A 474 9.51 11.29 5.34
N SER A 475 8.21 10.97 5.45
CA SER A 475 7.75 9.59 5.56
C SER A 475 7.13 9.09 4.26
N TRP A 476 7.68 7.99 3.73
CA TRP A 476 7.17 7.29 2.55
C TRP A 476 6.23 6.16 2.93
N GLY A 477 6.48 5.58 4.11
CA GLY A 477 5.75 4.47 4.67
C GLY A 477 4.40 4.87 5.24
N SER A 478 3.71 3.88 5.76
CA SER A 478 2.43 4.05 6.45
C SER A 478 2.56 3.58 7.90
N PRO A 479 1.75 4.10 8.84
CA PRO A 479 1.80 3.62 10.21
C PRO A 479 1.34 2.16 10.32
N LEU A 480 2.00 1.44 11.24
CA LEU A 480 1.54 0.16 11.78
C LEU A 480 0.97 0.39 13.16
N ILE A 481 -0.26 -0.05 13.42
CA ILE A 481 -0.84 -0.03 14.77
C ILE A 481 -0.93 -1.46 15.31
N ALA A 482 -0.19 -1.77 16.36
CA ALA A 482 -0.22 -3.07 17.00
C ALA A 482 0.19 -2.98 18.47
N ASP A 483 -0.36 -3.84 19.33
CA ASP A 483 0.01 -3.96 20.75
C ASP A 483 -0.09 -2.61 21.51
N GLY A 484 -1.09 -1.76 21.17
CA GLY A 484 -1.26 -0.43 21.75
C GLY A 484 -0.22 0.61 21.34
N LYS A 485 0.54 0.35 20.28
CA LYS A 485 1.64 1.16 19.77
C LYS A 485 1.42 1.50 18.29
N VAL A 486 1.96 2.64 17.86
CA VAL A 486 2.02 3.07 16.46
C VAL A 486 3.48 3.17 16.06
N TYR A 487 3.89 2.45 15.03
CA TYR A 487 5.24 2.46 14.47
C TYR A 487 5.22 3.16 13.13
N ILE A 488 6.14 4.10 12.92
CA ILE A 488 6.31 4.83 11.65
C ILE A 488 7.78 5.06 11.38
N GLY A 489 8.20 4.89 10.14
CA GLY A 489 9.58 5.13 9.69
C GLY A 489 9.68 6.33 8.76
N ASP A 490 10.87 6.89 8.64
CA ASP A 490 11.17 8.03 7.77
C ASP A 490 12.41 7.80 6.90
N GLU A 491 12.76 8.78 6.07
CA GLU A 491 13.87 8.67 5.12
C GLU A 491 15.26 8.89 5.75
N ASP A 492 15.35 9.43 6.95
CA ASP A 492 16.60 9.49 7.73
C ASP A 492 16.90 8.17 8.45
N GLY A 493 15.91 7.25 8.42
CA GLY A 493 16.02 5.91 8.97
C GLY A 493 15.54 5.78 10.40
N ASP A 494 14.90 6.79 10.93
CA ASP A 494 14.34 6.76 12.26
C ASP A 494 12.99 6.02 12.26
N MET A 495 12.83 5.14 13.24
CA MET A 495 11.56 4.51 13.60
C MET A 495 11.04 5.17 14.86
N THR A 496 10.01 5.99 14.73
CA THR A 496 9.32 6.59 15.88
C THR A 496 8.13 5.72 16.31
N ILE A 497 8.01 5.53 17.61
CA ILE A 497 6.99 4.69 18.22
C ILE A 497 6.14 5.54 19.15
N PHE A 498 4.84 5.60 18.88
CA PHE A 498 3.88 6.31 19.73
C PHE A 498 2.95 5.34 20.46
N ALA A 499 2.37 5.79 21.56
CA ALA A 499 1.21 5.12 22.15
C ALA A 499 -0.04 5.40 21.30
N VAL A 500 -0.95 4.43 21.20
CA VAL A 500 -2.30 4.64 20.63
C VAL A 500 -3.09 5.48 21.65
N SER A 501 -3.06 6.80 21.52
CA SER A 501 -3.64 7.72 22.51
C SER A 501 -4.00 9.07 21.86
N PRO A 502 -5.09 9.73 22.31
CA PRO A 502 -5.38 11.12 21.95
C PRO A 502 -4.40 12.11 22.58
N GLU A 503 -3.57 11.69 23.54
CA GLU A 503 -2.45 12.48 24.08
C GLU A 503 -1.16 11.97 23.45
N MET A 504 -0.36 12.87 22.88
CA MET A 504 0.92 12.52 22.26
C MET A 504 1.87 11.95 23.29
N LYS A 505 2.35 10.72 23.03
CA LYS A 505 3.34 10.05 23.86
C LYS A 505 4.27 9.23 22.99
N ILE A 506 5.51 9.65 22.88
CA ILE A 506 6.59 8.88 22.24
C ILE A 506 7.06 7.80 23.23
N LEU A 507 7.15 6.57 22.76
CA LEU A 507 7.58 5.39 23.51
C LEU A 507 9.04 5.01 23.20
N GLY A 508 9.52 5.35 22.00
CA GLY A 508 10.87 5.08 21.54
C GLY A 508 11.15 5.73 20.20
N GLU A 509 12.43 5.96 19.93
CA GLU A 509 12.97 6.38 18.64
C GLU A 509 14.24 5.56 18.38
N ILE A 510 14.31 4.88 17.24
CA ILE A 510 15.43 3.99 16.93
C ILE A 510 15.84 4.23 15.47
N ASN A 511 17.11 4.58 15.25
CA ASN A 511 17.65 4.70 13.91
C ASN A 511 18.03 3.32 13.35
N MET A 512 17.50 2.97 12.16
CA MET A 512 17.72 1.69 11.48
C MET A 512 18.98 1.66 10.61
N GLY A 513 19.82 2.68 10.70
CA GLY A 513 21.09 2.79 9.97
C GLY A 513 20.96 3.08 8.48
N ASN A 514 19.75 3.15 7.94
CA ASN A 514 19.43 3.54 6.56
C ASN A 514 17.95 3.90 6.45
N SER A 515 17.57 4.66 5.42
CA SER A 515 16.19 5.10 5.16
C SER A 515 15.17 3.98 5.28
N VAL A 516 14.03 4.24 5.91
CA VAL A 516 12.90 3.32 6.02
C VAL A 516 11.77 3.82 5.12
N TYR A 517 11.77 3.35 3.87
CA TYR A 517 10.72 3.68 2.89
C TYR A 517 9.51 2.75 2.97
N SER A 518 9.70 1.55 3.51
CA SER A 518 8.64 0.55 3.62
C SER A 518 7.79 0.76 4.87
N THR A 519 6.58 0.22 4.82
CA THR A 519 5.70 0.15 5.99
C THR A 519 6.08 -1.06 6.85
N PRO A 520 6.27 -0.88 8.18
CA PRO A 520 6.47 -2.01 9.07
C PRO A 520 5.23 -2.89 9.17
N ILE A 521 5.43 -4.18 9.42
CA ILE A 521 4.36 -5.15 9.71
C ILE A 521 4.68 -5.95 10.96
N ALA A 522 3.69 -6.59 11.56
CA ALA A 522 3.90 -7.48 12.69
C ALA A 522 3.09 -8.77 12.57
N VAL A 523 3.70 -9.88 12.97
CA VAL A 523 3.04 -11.20 13.05
C VAL A 523 3.40 -11.86 14.38
N GLY A 524 2.40 -12.18 15.20
CA GLY A 524 2.60 -12.74 16.53
C GLY A 524 3.31 -11.76 17.46
N ASP A 525 4.54 -12.05 17.81
CA ASP A 525 5.40 -11.25 18.67
C ASP A 525 6.64 -10.70 17.93
N THR A 526 6.60 -10.69 16.60
CA THR A 526 7.71 -10.28 15.76
C THR A 526 7.32 -9.11 14.86
N LEU A 527 8.11 -8.04 14.90
CA LEU A 527 8.04 -6.87 14.05
C LEU A 527 9.00 -7.05 12.87
N TYR A 528 8.53 -6.81 11.65
CA TYR A 528 9.34 -6.85 10.43
C TYR A 528 9.45 -5.45 9.86
N ILE A 529 10.69 -4.98 9.70
CA ILE A 529 11.02 -3.67 9.14
C ILE A 529 12.01 -3.87 8.00
N ALA A 530 11.69 -3.36 6.83
CA ALA A 530 12.65 -3.25 5.74
C ALA A 530 13.15 -1.80 5.67
N ASN A 531 14.46 -1.60 5.86
CA ASN A 531 15.10 -0.36 5.46
C ASN A 531 15.54 -0.45 3.99
N LYS A 532 16.20 0.55 3.49
CA LYS A 532 16.64 0.64 2.09
C LYS A 532 17.39 -0.60 1.59
N SER A 533 18.10 -1.32 2.47
CA SER A 533 19.03 -2.39 2.08
C SER A 533 18.86 -3.71 2.83
N HIS A 534 18.11 -3.75 3.93
CA HIS A 534 17.97 -4.94 4.77
C HIS A 534 16.56 -5.10 5.31
N LEU A 535 16.16 -6.36 5.51
CA LEU A 535 14.95 -6.76 6.23
C LEU A 535 15.34 -7.26 7.62
N PHE A 536 14.71 -6.71 8.65
CA PHE A 536 14.92 -7.04 10.04
C PHE A 536 13.70 -7.77 10.61
N ALA A 537 13.93 -8.86 11.36
CA ALA A 537 12.94 -9.45 12.25
C ALA A 537 13.29 -9.08 13.69
N ILE A 538 12.44 -8.29 14.33
CA ILE A 538 12.67 -7.68 15.64
C ILE A 538 11.68 -8.28 16.63
N LYS A 539 12.19 -8.79 17.76
CA LYS A 539 11.40 -9.50 18.76
C LYS A 539 11.98 -9.31 20.14
N GLU A 540 11.14 -9.04 21.11
CA GLU A 540 11.56 -8.87 22.51
C GLU A 540 12.34 -10.08 23.03
N GLY A 541 13.51 -9.84 23.59
CA GLY A 541 14.39 -10.88 24.15
C GLY A 541 15.03 -11.81 23.12
N ALA A 542 14.90 -11.52 21.80
CA ALA A 542 15.53 -12.32 20.78
C ALA A 542 17.05 -12.30 20.92
N LYS A 543 17.65 -13.46 20.67
CA LYS A 543 19.11 -13.62 20.51
C LYS A 543 19.36 -14.10 19.08
N PRO A 544 20.24 -13.42 18.34
CA PRO A 544 20.57 -13.84 16.99
C PRO A 544 20.98 -15.30 16.91
N LEU A 545 20.47 -16.01 15.93
CA LEU A 545 20.94 -17.35 15.64
C LEU A 545 22.41 -17.25 15.21
N ARG A 546 23.31 -17.87 15.96
CA ARG A 546 24.71 -17.97 15.55
C ARG A 546 24.80 -18.87 14.31
N LYS A 547 25.13 -18.29 13.16
CA LYS A 547 25.46 -19.04 11.95
C LYS A 547 26.88 -19.56 11.99
#